data_4425e5729a272d1e7490b2379b027f84
#
_entry.id   4425e5729a272d1e7490b2379b027f84
#
_cell.length_a   1.000
_cell.length_b   1.000
_cell.length_c   1.000
_cell.angle_alpha   90.00
_cell.angle_beta   90.00
_cell.angle_gamma   90.00
#
_symmetry.space_group_name_H-M   'P 1'
#
loop_
_entity.id
_entity.type
_entity.pdbx_description
1 polymer ?
#
loop_
_entity_poly.entity_id
_entity_poly.type
_entity_poly.pdbx_seq_one_letter_code
_entity_poly.pdbx_strand_id
1 'polypeptide(L)'
;MAEVTEKVILPKFDKEKYFKDGEIVYGKREEVEEAADKVCADGFKNIVLLGIGGTEFELAPIEYQVKKYSDIDISAYNAADANTVHPKNITKDTVVVTASASGDTVEVVEATEWIVETGAQVIAFTKKEGKLGKFLTEKGKIVIEADVTTGGCEFSYVLFNFLAFKIMNNKGAFPKYKEFADGMKGVFQNLYDIRVQFDARAEEAAKKYYNAPYSIFCGSGAAWGETSLCVS
;
A
#
# COMPACT_ATOMS: atom_id res chain seq x y z
N MET A 1 -38.16 -4.11 10.73
CA MET A 1 -37.15 -4.09 9.64
C MET A 1 -37.45 -2.85 8.80
N ALA A 2 -36.57 -1.87 8.78
CA ALA A 2 -36.75 -0.70 7.93
C ALA A 2 -36.55 -1.14 6.48
N GLU A 3 -37.53 -0.91 5.62
CA GLU A 3 -37.35 -1.07 4.18
C GLU A 3 -36.26 -0.09 3.75
N VAL A 4 -35.16 -0.60 3.22
CA VAL A 4 -34.15 0.24 2.56
C VAL A 4 -34.77 0.66 1.22
N THR A 5 -35.41 1.83 1.23
CA THR A 5 -36.09 2.40 0.07
C THR A 5 -35.20 3.26 -0.82
N GLU A 6 -33.96 3.50 -0.42
CA GLU A 6 -32.99 4.21 -1.24
C GLU A 6 -32.22 3.23 -2.13
N LYS A 7 -32.42 3.39 -3.43
CA LYS A 7 -31.65 2.67 -4.45
C LYS A 7 -30.20 3.17 -4.39
N VAL A 8 -29.32 2.39 -3.80
CA VAL A 8 -27.88 2.70 -3.81
C VAL A 8 -27.40 2.69 -5.24
N ILE A 9 -27.08 3.88 -5.77
CA ILE A 9 -26.49 4.01 -7.09
C ILE A 9 -24.99 3.81 -6.92
N LEU A 10 -24.50 2.62 -7.25
CA LEU A 10 -23.06 2.37 -7.28
C LEU A 10 -22.42 3.22 -8.40
N PRO A 11 -21.28 3.86 -8.14
CA PRO A 11 -20.57 4.60 -9.17
C PRO A 11 -20.20 3.64 -10.31
N LYS A 12 -20.47 4.08 -11.55
CA LYS A 12 -20.12 3.31 -12.73
C LYS A 12 -18.59 3.24 -12.83
N PHE A 13 -18.04 2.04 -13.06
CA PHE A 13 -16.63 1.88 -13.30
C PHE A 13 -16.21 2.59 -14.59
N ASP A 14 -15.25 3.49 -14.48
CA ASP A 14 -14.67 4.23 -15.59
C ASP A 14 -13.39 3.53 -16.06
N LYS A 15 -13.52 2.77 -17.15
CA LYS A 15 -12.44 1.98 -17.73
C LYS A 15 -11.27 2.85 -18.23
N GLU A 16 -11.57 3.96 -18.89
CA GLU A 16 -10.55 4.82 -19.49
C GLU A 16 -9.71 5.48 -18.38
N LYS A 17 -10.38 5.97 -17.35
CA LYS A 17 -9.75 6.54 -16.18
C LYS A 17 -8.91 5.53 -15.44
N TYR A 18 -9.41 4.31 -15.25
CA TYR A 18 -8.69 3.22 -14.61
C TYR A 18 -7.36 2.89 -15.31
N PHE A 19 -7.36 2.77 -16.63
CA PHE A 19 -6.13 2.49 -17.37
C PHE A 19 -5.16 3.68 -17.35
N LYS A 20 -5.67 4.90 -17.43
CA LYS A 20 -4.84 6.10 -17.31
C LYS A 20 -4.14 6.16 -15.95
N ASP A 21 -4.86 5.89 -14.87
CA ASP A 21 -4.29 5.81 -13.53
C ASP A 21 -3.25 4.67 -13.43
N GLY A 22 -3.52 3.53 -14.07
CA GLY A 22 -2.57 2.42 -14.18
C GLY A 22 -1.26 2.80 -14.89
N GLU A 23 -1.34 3.59 -15.96
CA GLU A 23 -0.16 4.12 -16.66
C GLU A 23 0.64 5.08 -15.77
N ILE A 24 -0.06 5.96 -15.02
CA ILE A 24 0.59 6.86 -14.05
C ILE A 24 1.35 6.05 -13.00
N VAL A 25 0.72 5.04 -12.41
CA VAL A 25 1.33 4.20 -11.37
C VAL A 25 2.53 3.42 -11.92
N TYR A 26 2.40 2.77 -13.07
CA TYR A 26 3.51 2.07 -13.69
C TYR A 26 4.66 3.02 -14.04
N GLY A 27 4.35 4.23 -14.47
CA GLY A 27 5.33 5.29 -14.76
C GLY A 27 6.13 5.75 -13.54
N LYS A 28 5.66 5.47 -12.31
CA LYS A 28 6.39 5.76 -11.07
C LYS A 28 7.48 4.72 -10.74
N ARG A 29 7.61 3.67 -11.54
CA ARG A 29 8.56 2.60 -11.29
C ARG A 29 9.98 3.10 -11.05
N GLU A 30 10.50 3.97 -11.89
CA GLU A 30 11.87 4.49 -11.78
C GLU A 30 12.07 5.27 -10.47
N GLU A 31 11.13 6.16 -10.12
CA GLU A 31 11.16 6.93 -8.87
C GLU A 31 11.15 6.01 -7.62
N VAL A 32 10.39 4.92 -7.67
CA VAL A 32 10.35 3.90 -6.60
C VAL A 32 11.64 3.09 -6.54
N GLU A 33 12.19 2.70 -7.70
CA GLU A 33 13.47 1.97 -7.79
C GLU A 33 14.62 2.83 -7.25
N GLU A 34 14.68 4.11 -7.57
CA GLU A 34 15.66 5.06 -7.04
C GLU A 34 15.56 5.19 -5.52
N ALA A 35 14.32 5.24 -4.98
CA ALA A 35 14.10 5.25 -3.54
C ALA A 35 14.65 3.98 -2.86
N ALA A 36 14.39 2.81 -3.45
CA ALA A 36 14.92 1.53 -2.97
C ALA A 36 16.46 1.48 -3.03
N ASP A 37 17.03 1.95 -4.13
CA ASP A 37 18.49 2.00 -4.33
C ASP A 37 19.13 2.91 -3.27
N LYS A 38 18.54 4.08 -3.02
CA LYS A 38 19.03 5.04 -2.03
C LYS A 38 19.05 4.44 -0.63
N VAL A 39 17.93 3.90 -0.14
CA VAL A 39 17.88 3.36 1.23
C VAL A 39 18.79 2.14 1.40
N CYS A 40 19.01 1.35 0.34
CA CYS A 40 19.95 0.25 0.37
C CYS A 40 21.41 0.74 0.40
N ALA A 41 21.74 1.80 -0.32
CA ALA A 41 23.07 2.41 -0.33
C ALA A 41 23.41 3.08 1.02
N ASP A 42 22.44 3.79 1.61
CA ASP A 42 22.59 4.41 2.93
C ASP A 42 22.68 3.34 4.05
N GLY A 43 22.16 2.13 3.80
CA GLY A 43 22.16 1.01 4.72
C GLY A 43 21.03 1.06 5.75
N PHE A 44 20.55 -0.10 6.15
CA PHE A 44 19.55 -0.25 7.21
C PHE A 44 19.63 -1.66 7.85
N LYS A 45 19.03 -1.81 9.03
CA LYS A 45 18.91 -3.09 9.74
C LYS A 45 17.55 -3.72 9.59
N ASN A 46 16.49 -2.89 9.61
CA ASN A 46 15.11 -3.36 9.53
C ASN A 46 14.22 -2.40 8.74
N ILE A 47 13.08 -2.93 8.31
CA ILE A 47 12.01 -2.16 7.68
C ILE A 47 10.81 -2.11 8.62
N VAL A 48 10.18 -0.97 8.75
CA VAL A 48 8.90 -0.79 9.44
C VAL A 48 7.87 -0.27 8.45
N LEU A 49 6.75 -0.98 8.34
CA LEU A 49 5.58 -0.55 7.61
C LEU A 49 4.65 0.17 8.57
N LEU A 50 4.21 1.37 8.22
CA LEU A 50 3.38 2.21 9.08
C LEU A 50 2.13 2.65 8.32
N GLY A 51 0.96 2.25 8.80
CA GLY A 51 -0.32 2.60 8.18
C GLY A 51 -1.43 2.69 9.21
N ILE A 52 -2.61 3.13 8.78
CA ILE A 52 -3.84 3.08 9.59
C ILE A 52 -5.04 2.84 8.66
N GLY A 53 -6.03 2.07 9.13
CA GLY A 53 -7.19 1.71 8.32
C GLY A 53 -6.79 1.01 7.03
N GLY A 54 -7.31 1.47 5.88
CA GLY A 54 -7.04 0.85 4.58
C GLY A 54 -5.55 0.70 4.26
N THR A 55 -4.73 1.70 4.52
CA THR A 55 -3.29 1.65 4.21
C THR A 55 -2.52 0.65 5.08
N GLU A 56 -2.94 0.40 6.30
CA GLU A 56 -2.38 -0.67 7.14
C GLU A 56 -2.59 -2.04 6.47
N PHE A 57 -3.81 -2.29 6.02
CA PHE A 57 -4.16 -3.55 5.36
C PHE A 57 -3.51 -3.70 3.98
N GLU A 58 -3.33 -2.60 3.26
CA GLU A 58 -2.59 -2.60 1.99
C GLU A 58 -1.10 -2.93 2.17
N LEU A 59 -0.50 -2.58 3.31
CA LEU A 59 0.90 -2.88 3.62
C LEU A 59 1.11 -4.31 4.16
N ALA A 60 0.10 -4.94 4.75
CA ALA A 60 0.22 -6.29 5.33
C ALA A 60 0.68 -7.38 4.35
N PRO A 61 0.23 -7.43 3.07
CA PRO A 61 0.76 -8.36 2.08
C PRO A 61 2.26 -8.19 1.83
N ILE A 62 2.77 -6.97 1.93
CA ILE A 62 4.19 -6.67 1.73
C ILE A 62 5.04 -7.27 2.85
N GLU A 63 4.60 -7.11 4.11
CA GLU A 63 5.25 -7.75 5.25
C GLU A 63 5.37 -9.27 5.05
N TYR A 64 4.25 -9.92 4.68
CA TYR A 64 4.22 -11.34 4.41
C TYR A 64 5.18 -11.76 3.30
N GLN A 65 5.20 -11.03 2.19
CA GLN A 65 6.06 -11.34 1.03
C GLN A 65 7.54 -11.19 1.37
N VAL A 66 7.92 -10.10 2.04
CA VAL A 66 9.31 -9.86 2.44
C VAL A 66 9.79 -10.95 3.41
N LYS A 67 9.00 -11.30 4.41
CA LYS A 67 9.31 -12.41 5.36
C LYS A 67 9.41 -13.77 4.66
N LYS A 68 8.63 -13.99 3.60
CA LYS A 68 8.63 -15.26 2.87
C LYS A 68 9.82 -15.43 1.94
N TYR A 69 10.29 -14.35 1.33
CA TYR A 69 11.26 -14.41 0.25
C TYR A 69 12.64 -13.83 0.60
N SER A 70 12.81 -13.33 1.82
CA SER A 70 14.09 -12.76 2.28
C SER A 70 14.28 -12.91 3.79
N ASP A 71 15.52 -12.68 4.25
CA ASP A 71 15.88 -12.61 5.67
C ASP A 71 15.84 -11.15 6.20
N ILE A 72 15.22 -10.23 5.47
CA ILE A 72 15.09 -8.84 5.90
C ILE A 72 14.16 -8.79 7.10
N ASP A 73 14.63 -8.20 8.19
CA ASP A 73 13.79 -7.92 9.35
C ASP A 73 12.76 -6.85 9.01
N ILE A 74 11.47 -7.21 9.07
CA ILE A 74 10.34 -6.34 8.74
C ILE A 74 9.21 -6.54 9.74
N SER A 75 8.59 -5.44 10.12
CA SER A 75 7.40 -5.41 10.98
C SER A 75 6.42 -4.34 10.51
N ALA A 76 5.14 -4.56 10.79
CA ALA A 76 4.08 -3.59 10.52
C ALA A 76 3.51 -3.07 11.83
N TYR A 77 3.17 -1.78 11.86
CA TYR A 77 2.51 -1.12 12.98
C TYR A 77 1.33 -0.28 12.50
N ASN A 78 0.25 -0.31 13.27
CA ASN A 78 -0.77 0.70 13.19
C ASN A 78 -0.21 2.05 13.66
N ALA A 79 -0.48 3.13 12.94
CA ALA A 79 0.10 4.43 13.25
C ALA A 79 -0.37 4.99 14.61
N ALA A 80 -1.64 4.77 14.99
CA ALA A 80 -2.15 5.18 16.29
C ALA A 80 -1.50 4.40 17.45
N ASP A 81 -1.31 3.09 17.27
CA ASP A 81 -0.59 2.25 18.23
C ASP A 81 0.88 2.69 18.35
N ALA A 82 1.52 2.96 17.22
CA ALA A 82 2.91 3.44 17.20
C ALA A 82 3.09 4.76 17.95
N ASN A 83 2.12 5.69 17.85
CA ASN A 83 2.12 6.94 18.62
C ASN A 83 2.01 6.71 20.13
N THR A 84 1.34 5.63 20.55
CA THR A 84 1.19 5.31 21.96
C THR A 84 2.39 4.57 22.55
N VAL A 85 2.94 3.61 21.76
CA VAL A 85 3.97 2.67 22.25
C VAL A 85 5.38 3.16 21.99
N HIS A 86 5.60 3.95 20.94
CA HIS A 86 6.92 4.34 20.43
C HIS A 86 7.85 3.13 20.29
N PRO A 87 7.62 2.25 19.27
CA PRO A 87 8.34 0.99 19.13
C PRO A 87 9.86 1.17 19.12
N LYS A 88 10.56 0.45 19.98
CA LYS A 88 12.01 0.62 20.21
C LYS A 88 12.88 0.14 19.05
N ASN A 89 12.32 -0.63 18.12
CA ASN A 89 13.01 -1.07 16.90
C ASN A 89 13.01 -0.01 15.80
N ILE A 90 12.33 1.13 16.00
CA ILE A 90 12.42 2.29 15.11
C ILE A 90 13.59 3.17 15.56
N THR A 91 14.65 3.14 14.79
CA THR A 91 15.93 3.81 15.10
C THR A 91 16.50 4.46 13.84
N LYS A 92 17.63 5.10 13.94
CA LYS A 92 18.36 5.64 12.78
C LYS A 92 18.74 4.60 11.71
N ASP A 93 18.78 3.32 12.11
CA ASP A 93 19.11 2.21 11.22
C ASP A 93 17.83 1.55 10.63
N THR A 94 16.68 2.22 10.72
CA THR A 94 15.38 1.73 10.23
C THR A 94 14.98 2.46 8.96
N VAL A 95 14.40 1.73 8.00
CA VAL A 95 13.61 2.29 6.90
C VAL A 95 12.14 2.20 7.26
N VAL A 96 11.46 3.32 7.35
CA VAL A 96 10.01 3.37 7.57
C VAL A 96 9.33 3.64 6.23
N VAL A 97 8.41 2.76 5.87
CA VAL A 97 7.54 2.91 4.69
C VAL A 97 6.15 3.22 5.17
N THR A 98 5.59 4.33 4.73
CA THR A 98 4.24 4.77 5.12
C THR A 98 3.43 5.20 3.91
N ALA A 99 2.12 5.22 4.06
CA ALA A 99 1.22 5.71 3.03
C ALA A 99 0.03 6.47 3.63
N SER A 100 -0.40 7.51 2.92
CA SER A 100 -1.63 8.24 3.22
C SER A 100 -2.18 8.85 1.93
N ALA A 101 -3.33 8.37 1.48
CA ALA A 101 -3.93 8.85 0.24
C ALA A 101 -4.29 10.35 0.28
N SER A 102 -4.73 10.87 1.43
CA SER A 102 -5.00 12.29 1.62
C SER A 102 -3.75 13.12 1.90
N GLY A 103 -2.74 12.50 2.52
CA GLY A 103 -1.58 13.19 3.08
C GLY A 103 -1.88 13.94 4.39
N ASP A 104 -3.09 13.82 4.94
CA ASP A 104 -3.56 14.57 6.12
C ASP A 104 -4.03 13.68 7.27
N THR A 105 -3.82 12.35 7.19
CA THR A 105 -4.17 11.41 8.25
C THR A 105 -3.37 11.75 9.51
N VAL A 106 -4.07 12.18 10.56
CA VAL A 106 -3.46 12.76 11.76
C VAL A 106 -2.47 11.81 12.40
N GLU A 107 -2.87 10.56 12.62
CA GLU A 107 -2.05 9.53 13.27
C GLU A 107 -0.77 9.22 12.50
N VAL A 108 -0.84 9.24 11.17
CA VAL A 108 0.33 9.03 10.30
C VAL A 108 1.27 10.22 10.34
N VAL A 109 0.73 11.45 10.33
CA VAL A 109 1.53 12.68 10.45
C VAL A 109 2.27 12.70 11.79
N GLU A 110 1.54 12.54 12.90
CA GLU A 110 2.11 12.54 14.26
C GLU A 110 3.17 11.44 14.43
N ALA A 111 2.88 10.22 13.96
CA ALA A 111 3.85 9.13 14.01
C ALA A 111 5.12 9.46 13.22
N THR A 112 4.97 10.03 12.02
CA THR A 112 6.09 10.35 11.16
C THR A 112 6.94 11.48 11.74
N GLU A 113 6.36 12.43 12.47
CA GLU A 113 7.08 13.51 13.12
C GLU A 113 8.13 12.98 14.12
N TRP A 114 7.72 12.16 15.09
CA TRP A 114 8.68 11.60 16.05
C TRP A 114 9.62 10.55 15.42
N ILE A 115 9.15 9.79 14.39
CA ILE A 115 9.99 8.84 13.66
C ILE A 115 11.17 9.56 13.00
N VAL A 116 10.93 10.69 12.34
CA VAL A 116 12.00 11.49 11.71
C VAL A 116 13.04 11.93 12.73
N GLU A 117 12.64 12.24 13.97
CA GLU A 117 13.55 12.61 15.05
C GLU A 117 14.47 11.48 15.50
N THR A 118 14.08 10.21 15.30
CA THR A 118 14.98 9.06 15.57
C THR A 118 16.14 8.96 14.59
N GLY A 119 16.09 9.70 13.48
CA GLY A 119 17.04 9.61 12.39
C GLY A 119 16.69 8.53 11.35
N ALA A 120 15.55 7.85 11.45
CA ALA A 120 15.11 6.85 10.50
C ALA A 120 15.02 7.39 9.07
N GLN A 121 15.28 6.52 8.10
CA GLN A 121 14.97 6.81 6.71
C GLN A 121 13.45 6.65 6.53
N VAL A 122 12.82 7.54 5.79
CA VAL A 122 11.37 7.50 5.56
C VAL A 122 11.09 7.57 4.07
N ILE A 123 10.24 6.65 3.60
CA ILE A 123 9.64 6.64 2.27
C ILE A 123 8.13 6.73 2.47
N ALA A 124 7.51 7.78 1.94
CA ALA A 124 6.07 7.98 2.02
C ALA A 124 5.43 7.97 0.64
N PHE A 125 4.38 7.19 0.49
CA PHE A 125 3.48 7.23 -0.67
C PHE A 125 2.29 8.12 -0.32
N THR A 126 2.35 9.37 -0.77
CA THR A 126 1.36 10.37 -0.36
C THR A 126 1.38 11.59 -1.29
N LYS A 127 0.35 12.44 -1.17
CA LYS A 127 0.31 13.73 -1.86
C LYS A 127 1.39 14.67 -1.31
N LYS A 128 2.19 15.26 -2.20
CA LYS A 128 3.24 16.24 -1.83
C LYS A 128 2.65 17.49 -1.17
N GLU A 129 1.46 17.90 -1.59
CA GLU A 129 0.76 19.07 -1.04
C GLU A 129 0.05 18.81 0.30
N GLY A 130 -0.14 17.56 0.72
CA GLY A 130 -0.66 17.19 2.04
C GLY A 130 0.32 17.54 3.18
N LYS A 131 -0.15 17.54 4.42
CA LYS A 131 0.69 17.84 5.60
C LYS A 131 1.89 16.91 5.70
N LEU A 132 1.66 15.60 5.52
CA LEU A 132 2.70 14.58 5.52
C LEU A 132 3.75 14.82 4.44
N GLY A 133 3.30 15.07 3.20
CA GLY A 133 4.19 15.30 2.07
C GLY A 133 5.05 16.54 2.23
N LYS A 134 4.46 17.67 2.66
CA LYS A 134 5.17 18.91 2.95
C LYS A 134 6.21 18.72 4.05
N PHE A 135 5.79 18.15 5.18
CA PHE A 135 6.68 17.88 6.31
C PHE A 135 7.88 17.02 5.90
N LEU A 136 7.65 15.90 5.22
CA LEU A 136 8.72 14.99 4.82
C LEU A 136 9.65 15.62 3.76
N THR A 137 9.11 16.39 2.83
CA THR A 137 9.90 17.12 1.83
C THR A 137 10.83 18.16 2.51
N GLU A 138 10.33 18.92 3.48
CA GLU A 138 11.13 19.86 4.27
C GLU A 138 12.24 19.16 5.06
N LYS A 139 12.01 17.95 5.51
CA LYS A 139 12.99 17.10 6.21
C LYS A 139 13.94 16.33 5.28
N GLY A 140 13.84 16.50 3.96
CA GLY A 140 14.66 15.82 2.97
C GLY A 140 14.42 14.32 2.89
N LYS A 141 13.20 13.88 3.25
CA LYS A 141 12.79 12.49 3.16
C LYS A 141 12.17 12.19 1.78
N ILE A 142 11.99 10.92 1.47
CA ILE A 142 11.48 10.48 0.16
C ILE A 142 9.96 10.53 0.17
N VAL A 143 9.38 11.27 -0.77
CA VAL A 143 7.93 11.38 -0.98
C VAL A 143 7.61 11.01 -2.42
N ILE A 144 6.87 9.92 -2.60
CA ILE A 144 6.42 9.41 -3.91
C ILE A 144 4.93 9.69 -4.02
N GLU A 145 4.56 10.44 -5.04
CA GLU A 145 3.16 10.74 -5.35
C GLU A 145 2.78 10.11 -6.68
N ALA A 146 1.72 9.31 -6.66
CA ALA A 146 1.01 8.90 -7.86
C ALA A 146 -0.35 9.62 -7.85
N ASP A 147 -0.55 10.53 -8.81
CA ASP A 147 -1.78 11.31 -8.92
C ASP A 147 -2.88 10.45 -9.58
N VAL A 148 -3.35 9.46 -8.83
CA VAL A 148 -4.44 8.59 -9.22
C VAL A 148 -5.77 9.13 -8.71
N THR A 149 -6.81 8.95 -9.49
CA THR A 149 -8.12 9.55 -9.24
C THR A 149 -9.24 8.53 -9.08
N THR A 150 -9.00 7.26 -9.45
CA THR A 150 -9.99 6.18 -9.32
C THR A 150 -10.00 5.50 -7.96
N GLY A 151 -8.93 5.67 -7.17
CA GLY A 151 -8.87 5.23 -5.76
C GLY A 151 -9.05 3.71 -5.58
N GLY A 152 -8.15 2.90 -6.11
CA GLY A 152 -8.13 1.46 -5.89
C GLY A 152 -6.88 1.03 -5.13
N CYS A 153 -6.99 0.05 -4.24
CA CYS A 153 -5.86 -0.51 -3.50
C CYS A 153 -4.81 -1.17 -4.42
N GLU A 154 -5.23 -1.63 -5.60
CA GLU A 154 -4.33 -2.21 -6.60
C GLU A 154 -3.22 -1.26 -7.07
N PHE A 155 -3.48 0.05 -7.07
CA PHE A 155 -2.47 1.06 -7.41
C PHE A 155 -1.37 1.14 -6.33
N SER A 156 -1.77 1.17 -5.07
CA SER A 156 -0.86 1.11 -3.94
C SER A 156 -0.04 -0.17 -3.93
N TYR A 157 -0.68 -1.32 -4.19
CA TYR A 157 0.02 -2.60 -4.26
C TYR A 157 1.12 -2.64 -5.32
N VAL A 158 0.90 -2.07 -6.49
CA VAL A 158 1.93 -2.02 -7.53
C VAL A 158 3.15 -1.23 -7.04
N LEU A 159 2.93 -0.06 -6.44
CA LEU A 159 4.02 0.78 -5.92
C LEU A 159 4.79 0.11 -4.77
N PHE A 160 4.05 -0.45 -3.81
CA PHE A 160 4.67 -1.15 -2.66
C PHE A 160 5.46 -2.38 -3.09
N ASN A 161 4.94 -3.13 -4.07
CA ASN A 161 5.66 -4.28 -4.62
C ASN A 161 6.91 -3.86 -5.39
N PHE A 162 6.89 -2.78 -6.17
CA PHE A 162 8.11 -2.26 -6.78
C PHE A 162 9.16 -1.94 -5.71
N LEU A 163 8.80 -1.23 -4.65
CA LEU A 163 9.71 -0.89 -3.58
C LEU A 163 10.27 -2.14 -2.89
N ALA A 164 9.40 -3.00 -2.38
CA ALA A 164 9.78 -4.16 -1.58
C ALA A 164 10.63 -5.16 -2.38
N PHE A 165 10.21 -5.51 -3.59
CA PHE A 165 10.96 -6.46 -4.43
C PHE A 165 12.26 -5.88 -4.96
N LYS A 166 12.33 -4.56 -5.20
CA LYS A 166 13.59 -3.90 -5.55
C LYS A 166 14.57 -3.89 -4.36
N ILE A 167 14.10 -3.60 -3.15
CA ILE A 167 14.92 -3.71 -1.94
C ILE A 167 15.43 -5.16 -1.76
N MET A 168 14.55 -6.16 -1.89
CA MET A 168 14.97 -7.56 -1.82
C MET A 168 15.99 -7.92 -2.92
N ASN A 169 15.82 -7.41 -4.13
CA ASN A 169 16.80 -7.59 -5.21
C ASN A 169 18.16 -7.00 -4.84
N ASN A 170 18.20 -5.78 -4.33
CA ASN A 170 19.43 -5.10 -3.92
C ASN A 170 20.14 -5.83 -2.77
N LYS A 171 19.38 -6.55 -1.94
CA LYS A 171 19.91 -7.42 -0.86
C LYS A 171 20.22 -8.86 -1.32
N GLY A 172 20.07 -9.16 -2.62
CA GLY A 172 20.37 -10.46 -3.20
C GLY A 172 19.28 -11.53 -3.03
N ALA A 173 18.14 -11.19 -2.45
CA ALA A 173 17.06 -12.13 -2.15
C ALA A 173 16.07 -12.37 -3.31
N PHE A 174 15.95 -11.43 -4.27
CA PHE A 174 15.00 -11.53 -5.38
C PHE A 174 15.65 -11.21 -6.74
N PRO A 175 16.45 -12.12 -7.32
CA PRO A 175 17.22 -11.87 -8.55
C PRO A 175 16.35 -11.66 -9.81
N LYS A 176 15.08 -12.07 -9.79
CA LYS A 176 14.12 -11.92 -10.89
C LYS A 176 13.35 -10.60 -10.87
N TYR A 177 13.83 -9.60 -10.13
CA TYR A 177 13.13 -8.32 -10.01
C TYR A 177 12.81 -7.68 -11.36
N LYS A 178 13.77 -7.67 -12.30
CA LYS A 178 13.56 -7.05 -13.62
C LYS A 178 12.41 -7.72 -14.37
N GLU A 179 12.38 -9.05 -14.40
CA GLU A 179 11.32 -9.83 -15.05
C GLU A 179 9.96 -9.54 -14.41
N PHE A 180 9.91 -9.51 -13.08
CA PHE A 180 8.72 -9.15 -12.32
C PHE A 180 8.23 -7.73 -12.66
N ALA A 181 9.11 -6.74 -12.58
CA ALA A 181 8.75 -5.34 -12.80
C ALA A 181 8.31 -5.07 -14.25
N ASP A 182 8.95 -5.70 -15.23
CA ASP A 182 8.54 -5.62 -16.64
C ASP A 182 7.16 -6.27 -16.85
N GLY A 183 6.89 -7.39 -16.16
CA GLY A 183 5.59 -8.07 -16.20
C GLY A 183 4.44 -7.25 -15.63
N MET A 184 4.72 -6.35 -14.68
CA MET A 184 3.70 -5.48 -14.09
C MET A 184 3.10 -4.46 -15.07
N LYS A 185 3.71 -4.26 -16.23
CA LYS A 185 3.16 -3.40 -17.27
C LYS A 185 1.74 -3.81 -17.71
N GLY A 186 1.46 -5.12 -17.70
CA GLY A 186 0.16 -5.67 -18.09
C GLY A 186 -0.82 -5.91 -16.93
N VAL A 187 -0.45 -5.59 -15.70
CA VAL A 187 -1.22 -5.98 -14.51
C VAL A 187 -2.63 -5.39 -14.50
N PHE A 188 -2.78 -4.12 -14.87
CA PHE A 188 -4.10 -3.45 -14.86
C PHE A 188 -5.04 -4.00 -15.93
N GLN A 189 -4.52 -4.44 -17.10
CA GLN A 189 -5.33 -5.14 -18.08
C GLN A 189 -5.80 -6.48 -17.54
N ASN A 190 -4.89 -7.26 -16.93
CA ASN A 190 -5.25 -8.55 -16.33
C ASN A 190 -6.29 -8.40 -15.22
N LEU A 191 -6.15 -7.41 -14.34
CA LEU A 191 -7.11 -7.13 -13.28
C LEU A 191 -8.48 -6.74 -13.85
N TYR A 192 -8.50 -5.90 -14.88
CA TYR A 192 -9.74 -5.55 -15.57
C TYR A 192 -10.42 -6.80 -16.19
N ASP A 193 -9.67 -7.65 -16.87
CA ASP A 193 -10.20 -8.86 -17.49
C ASP A 193 -10.76 -9.83 -16.44
N ILE A 194 -10.09 -9.98 -15.30
CA ILE A 194 -10.58 -10.73 -14.14
C ILE A 194 -11.87 -10.11 -13.62
N ARG A 195 -11.93 -8.80 -13.45
CA ARG A 195 -13.14 -8.10 -13.01
C ARG A 195 -14.32 -8.40 -13.94
N VAL A 196 -14.13 -8.24 -15.25
CA VAL A 196 -15.19 -8.53 -16.24
C VAL A 196 -15.65 -9.99 -16.17
N GLN A 197 -14.70 -10.91 -16.01
CA GLN A 197 -15.00 -12.34 -15.90
C GLN A 197 -15.83 -12.68 -14.65
N PHE A 198 -15.59 -12.00 -13.53
CA PHE A 198 -16.25 -12.29 -12.25
C PHE A 198 -17.47 -11.44 -11.96
N ASP A 199 -17.77 -10.40 -12.75
CA ASP A 199 -18.83 -9.43 -12.47
C ASP A 199 -20.20 -10.09 -12.28
N ALA A 200 -20.60 -10.98 -13.19
CA ALA A 200 -21.88 -11.71 -13.09
C ALA A 200 -21.95 -12.63 -11.84
N ARG A 201 -20.83 -13.24 -11.45
CA ARG A 201 -20.77 -14.07 -10.23
C ARG A 201 -20.85 -13.23 -8.97
N ALA A 202 -20.23 -12.05 -8.99
CA ALA A 202 -20.31 -11.10 -7.88
C ALA A 202 -21.76 -10.60 -7.70
N GLU A 203 -22.45 -10.28 -8.80
CA GLU A 203 -23.86 -9.87 -8.78
C GLU A 203 -24.77 -11.00 -8.23
N GLU A 204 -24.56 -12.24 -8.69
CA GLU A 204 -25.31 -13.40 -8.19
C GLU A 204 -25.07 -13.60 -6.68
N ALA A 205 -23.82 -13.53 -6.22
CA ALA A 205 -23.49 -13.65 -4.82
C ALA A 205 -24.12 -12.53 -3.99
N ALA A 206 -24.06 -11.27 -4.47
CA ALA A 206 -24.68 -10.14 -3.82
C ALA A 206 -26.20 -10.34 -3.65
N LYS A 207 -26.90 -10.76 -4.71
CA LYS A 207 -28.34 -11.05 -4.66
C LYS A 207 -28.66 -12.18 -3.68
N LYS A 208 -27.84 -13.22 -3.66
CA LYS A 208 -28.05 -14.38 -2.78
C LYS A 208 -27.85 -14.07 -1.31
N TYR A 209 -26.85 -13.25 -0.99
CA TYR A 209 -26.43 -13.01 0.40
C TYR A 209 -26.85 -11.65 0.94
N TYR A 210 -27.55 -10.83 0.17
CA TYR A 210 -28.01 -9.50 0.56
C TYR A 210 -28.70 -9.43 1.94
N ASN A 211 -29.54 -10.42 2.26
CA ASN A 211 -30.25 -10.49 3.52
C ASN A 211 -29.57 -11.38 4.58
N ALA A 212 -28.32 -11.79 4.36
CA ALA A 212 -27.59 -12.53 5.39
C ALA A 212 -27.40 -11.65 6.64
N PRO A 213 -27.58 -12.21 7.84
CA PRO A 213 -27.46 -11.42 9.08
C PRO A 213 -26.03 -10.93 9.34
N TYR A 214 -25.05 -11.62 8.78
CA TYR A 214 -23.63 -11.26 8.81
C TYR A 214 -22.87 -11.96 7.70
N SER A 215 -21.69 -11.44 7.38
CA SER A 215 -20.73 -12.05 6.46
C SER A 215 -19.40 -12.26 7.17
N ILE A 216 -18.71 -13.35 6.85
CA ILE A 216 -17.37 -13.66 7.35
C ILE A 216 -16.43 -13.75 6.16
N PHE A 217 -15.40 -12.92 6.16
CA PHE A 217 -14.34 -12.95 5.17
C PHE A 217 -13.12 -13.66 5.78
N CYS A 218 -12.58 -14.65 5.07
CA CYS A 218 -11.43 -15.43 5.53
C CYS A 218 -10.29 -15.35 4.52
N GLY A 219 -9.11 -15.10 5.01
CA GLY A 219 -7.88 -15.06 4.22
C GLY A 219 -6.67 -15.44 5.04
N SER A 220 -5.60 -15.84 4.36
CA SER A 220 -4.31 -16.15 4.96
C SER A 220 -3.16 -15.70 4.07
N GLY A 221 -1.98 -15.50 4.65
CA GLY A 221 -0.82 -14.99 3.91
C GLY A 221 -1.08 -13.61 3.33
N ALA A 222 -0.75 -13.39 2.06
CA ALA A 222 -1.00 -12.11 1.39
C ALA A 222 -2.50 -11.73 1.32
N ALA A 223 -3.40 -12.72 1.26
CA ALA A 223 -4.84 -12.47 1.21
C ALA A 223 -5.45 -12.01 2.56
N TRP A 224 -4.69 -12.01 3.65
CA TRP A 224 -5.17 -11.53 4.95
C TRP A 224 -5.48 -10.03 4.92
N GLY A 225 -4.60 -9.23 4.32
CA GLY A 225 -4.85 -7.79 4.15
C GLY A 225 -6.11 -7.49 3.37
N GLU A 226 -6.33 -8.21 2.27
CA GLU A 226 -7.54 -8.07 1.44
C GLU A 226 -8.82 -8.40 2.20
N THR A 227 -8.83 -9.45 3.02
CA THR A 227 -10.01 -9.80 3.83
C THR A 227 -10.31 -8.74 4.87
N SER A 228 -9.30 -8.09 5.40
CA SER A 228 -9.45 -6.96 6.35
C SER A 228 -10.02 -5.73 5.65
N LEU A 229 -9.57 -5.42 4.42
CA LEU A 229 -10.14 -4.35 3.60
C LEU A 229 -11.61 -4.56 3.25
N CYS A 230 -12.07 -5.82 3.12
CA CYS A 230 -13.47 -6.11 2.82
C CYS A 230 -14.43 -5.79 3.97
N VAL A 231 -13.94 -5.59 5.19
CA VAL A 231 -14.76 -5.36 6.39
C VAL A 231 -14.54 -3.99 7.03
N SER A 232 -13.57 -3.22 6.54
CA SER A 232 -13.27 -1.85 6.96
C SER A 232 -14.10 -0.84 6.16
#